data_7622a07f9d1ed59d6e8fc94b3cc8197a
#
_entry.id   7622a07f9d1ed59d6e8fc94b3cc8197a
#
_cell.length_a   1.000
_cell.length_b   1.000
_cell.length_c   1.000
_cell.angle_alpha   90.00
_cell.angle_beta   90.00
_cell.angle_gamma   90.00
#
_symmetry.space_group_name_H-M   'P 1'
#
loop_
_entity.id
_entity.type
_entity.pdbx_description
1 polymer ?
#
loop_
_entity_poly.entity_id
_entity_poly.type
_entity_poly.pdbx_seq_one_letter_code
_entity_poly.pdbx_strand_id
1 'polypeptide(L)'
;MKRKLIFCLILIFLVGSISVSAVNPLIFTAINDVIQLAPTPNNVPIRSGSTVYVLPETFTRLLGIKSIYNSNLDKLILYRNDRNIAFDLKNGSAMDESGNTVTAAIRRGGKIYVPAKVVCNKFSLNYSYISASSLGGVVRINDGTPAYDDAFFLEKNAETMRNLYISYNKSYMNSQPEVPDEPDVPIVNNTQTRRNISLAIKCTDGAQIDNMLAQLEARNMKAAIYIDEQTALDGETVRKIYVSGNTLGIMWEGDIAKVENVNSIIRNQTMTKSNMVLFEKADEMSDELEKALNDKGYKAHTVTYNVSGKYQTMVANVKNHITKRTSARLAFGVNEDSVRALENLTSYFRQNNCTVSAVSVFD
;
A
#
# COMPACT_ATOMS: atom_id res chain seq x y z
N MET A 1 52.88 -16.45 -45.55
CA MET A 1 51.48 -16.11 -45.81
C MET A 1 50.53 -16.67 -44.74
N LYS A 2 50.65 -17.90 -44.26
CA LYS A 2 49.71 -18.50 -43.26
C LYS A 2 49.66 -17.73 -41.93
N ARG A 3 50.73 -17.16 -41.41
CA ARG A 3 50.73 -16.39 -40.13
C ARG A 3 49.96 -15.05 -40.20
N LYS A 4 49.94 -14.37 -41.34
CA LYS A 4 49.21 -13.11 -41.55
C LYS A 4 47.71 -13.35 -41.66
N LEU A 5 47.31 -14.51 -42.22
CA LEU A 5 45.87 -14.89 -42.33
C LEU A 5 45.27 -15.19 -40.97
N ILE A 6 46.02 -15.85 -40.07
CA ILE A 6 45.57 -16.15 -38.71
C ILE A 6 45.39 -14.86 -37.88
N PHE A 7 46.27 -13.87 -38.06
CA PHE A 7 46.16 -12.58 -37.35
C PHE A 7 44.94 -11.76 -37.80
N CYS A 8 44.62 -11.79 -39.11
CA CYS A 8 43.38 -11.15 -39.61
C CYS A 8 42.12 -11.87 -39.12
N LEU A 9 42.15 -13.21 -39.00
CA LEU A 9 41.00 -13.96 -38.48
C LEU A 9 40.74 -13.70 -36.99
N ILE A 10 41.81 -13.55 -36.19
CA ILE A 10 41.69 -13.19 -34.75
C ILE A 10 41.21 -11.74 -34.58
N LEU A 11 41.62 -10.81 -35.45
CA LEU A 11 41.14 -9.43 -35.41
C LEU A 11 39.65 -9.30 -35.76
N ILE A 12 39.15 -10.13 -36.69
CA ILE A 12 37.73 -10.19 -37.06
C ILE A 12 36.90 -10.76 -35.90
N PHE A 13 37.43 -11.73 -35.15
CA PHE A 13 36.73 -12.26 -33.95
C PHE A 13 36.74 -11.28 -32.77
N LEU A 14 37.71 -10.39 -32.63
CA LEU A 14 37.77 -9.38 -31.59
C LEU A 14 36.83 -8.19 -31.84
N VAL A 15 36.48 -7.90 -33.08
CA VAL A 15 35.52 -6.82 -33.43
C VAL A 15 34.08 -7.31 -33.40
N GLY A 16 33.83 -8.64 -33.39
CA GLY A 16 32.51 -9.25 -33.41
C GLY A 16 31.75 -9.27 -32.05
N SER A 17 32.39 -8.81 -30.97
CA SER A 17 31.74 -8.85 -29.62
C SER A 17 31.27 -7.48 -29.15
N ILE A 18 30.80 -6.61 -30.02
CA ILE A 18 29.96 -5.50 -29.59
C ILE A 18 28.62 -6.11 -29.25
N SER A 19 28.44 -6.44 -27.96
CA SER A 19 27.12 -6.72 -27.42
C SER A 19 26.31 -5.45 -27.63
N VAL A 20 25.53 -5.41 -28.70
CA VAL A 20 24.44 -4.45 -28.84
C VAL A 20 23.49 -4.81 -27.69
N SER A 21 23.59 -4.11 -26.58
CA SER A 21 22.57 -4.13 -25.56
C SER A 21 21.27 -3.87 -26.30
N ALA A 22 20.43 -4.90 -26.42
CA ALA A 22 19.11 -4.75 -26.99
C ALA A 22 18.38 -3.71 -26.12
N VAL A 23 18.34 -2.47 -26.57
CA VAL A 23 17.54 -1.43 -25.93
C VAL A 23 16.12 -1.97 -25.92
N ASN A 24 15.60 -2.27 -24.73
CA ASN A 24 14.22 -2.73 -24.63
C ASN A 24 13.33 -1.69 -25.35
N PRO A 25 12.55 -2.11 -26.36
CA PRO A 25 11.76 -1.16 -27.13
C PRO A 25 10.83 -0.39 -26.18
N LEU A 26 10.76 0.92 -26.37
CA LEU A 26 9.88 1.78 -25.58
C LEU A 26 8.43 1.25 -25.69
N ILE A 27 7.73 1.18 -24.57
CA ILE A 27 6.32 0.83 -24.55
C ILE A 27 5.54 2.07 -24.12
N PHE A 28 4.61 2.52 -24.95
CA PHE A 28 3.69 3.60 -24.63
C PHE A 28 2.48 3.06 -23.90
N THR A 29 1.80 3.92 -23.16
CA THR A 29 0.49 3.63 -22.55
C THR A 29 -0.58 4.50 -23.18
N ALA A 30 -1.70 3.91 -23.57
CA ALA A 30 -2.89 4.64 -24.01
C ALA A 30 -4.08 4.27 -23.13
N ILE A 31 -4.85 5.26 -22.72
CA ILE A 31 -6.08 5.09 -21.93
C ILE A 31 -7.21 5.79 -22.67
N ASN A 32 -8.31 5.06 -22.90
CA ASN A 32 -9.47 5.58 -23.66
C ASN A 32 -9.06 6.25 -24.97
N ASP A 33 -8.21 5.54 -25.75
CA ASP A 33 -7.67 5.97 -27.05
C ASP A 33 -6.77 7.21 -27.04
N VAL A 34 -6.33 7.65 -25.86
CA VAL A 34 -5.41 8.78 -25.70
C VAL A 34 -4.07 8.30 -25.21
N ILE A 35 -3.00 8.56 -25.97
CA ILE A 35 -1.61 8.29 -25.53
C ILE A 35 -1.32 9.13 -24.28
N GLN A 36 -0.83 8.45 -23.24
CA GLN A 36 -0.40 9.14 -22.02
C GLN A 36 0.91 9.88 -22.25
N LEU A 37 0.93 11.15 -21.81
CA LEU A 37 2.09 12.03 -22.01
C LEU A 37 3.27 11.68 -21.11
N ALA A 38 4.48 12.06 -21.58
CA ALA A 38 5.74 12.06 -20.84
C ALA A 38 6.21 10.68 -20.32
N PRO A 39 6.56 9.73 -21.22
CA PRO A 39 7.35 8.59 -20.82
C PRO A 39 8.71 9.07 -20.29
N THR A 40 9.04 8.67 -19.06
CA THR A 40 10.38 8.85 -18.48
C THR A 40 10.99 7.47 -18.22
N PRO A 41 12.30 7.34 -18.07
CA PRO A 41 12.94 6.04 -17.78
C PRO A 41 12.33 5.32 -16.58
N ASN A 42 11.68 6.09 -15.66
CA ASN A 42 11.13 5.57 -14.42
C ASN A 42 9.60 5.36 -14.45
N ASN A 43 8.91 5.60 -15.57
CA ASN A 43 7.45 5.43 -15.64
C ASN A 43 6.94 4.70 -16.89
N VAL A 44 7.82 4.22 -17.73
CA VAL A 44 7.45 3.43 -18.92
C VAL A 44 7.03 2.01 -18.53
N PRO A 45 6.06 1.41 -19.22
CA PRO A 45 5.74 0.00 -19.06
C PRO A 45 6.96 -0.91 -19.26
N ILE A 46 6.95 -2.03 -18.54
CA ILE A 46 8.02 -3.03 -18.57
C ILE A 46 7.46 -4.31 -19.15
N ARG A 47 8.18 -4.94 -20.07
CA ARG A 47 7.85 -6.28 -20.54
C ARG A 47 8.76 -7.31 -19.86
N SER A 48 8.15 -8.32 -19.23
CA SER A 48 8.85 -9.48 -18.69
C SER A 48 8.18 -10.75 -19.22
N GLY A 49 8.88 -11.45 -20.08
CA GLY A 49 8.30 -12.56 -20.84
C GLY A 49 7.12 -12.10 -21.71
N SER A 50 5.97 -12.73 -21.54
CA SER A 50 4.71 -12.39 -22.21
C SER A 50 3.88 -11.33 -21.47
N THR A 51 4.26 -10.96 -20.26
CA THR A 51 3.52 -10.04 -19.41
C THR A 51 4.04 -8.61 -19.54
N VAL A 52 3.14 -7.67 -19.74
CA VAL A 52 3.44 -6.23 -19.68
C VAL A 52 2.97 -5.69 -18.35
N TYR A 53 3.86 -4.98 -17.69
CA TYR A 53 3.66 -4.36 -16.39
C TYR A 53 3.59 -2.84 -16.55
N VAL A 54 2.66 -2.22 -15.85
CA VAL A 54 2.47 -0.76 -15.82
C VAL A 54 2.42 -0.26 -14.38
N LEU A 55 2.63 1.02 -14.19
CA LEU A 55 2.46 1.64 -12.87
C LEU A 55 0.98 1.59 -12.44
N PRO A 56 0.67 1.45 -11.13
CA PRO A 56 -0.71 1.51 -10.61
C PRO A 56 -1.47 2.77 -11.02
N GLU A 57 -0.75 3.91 -11.15
CA GLU A 57 -1.30 5.20 -11.56
C GLU A 57 -1.97 5.16 -12.95
N THR A 58 -1.58 4.22 -13.81
CA THR A 58 -2.24 3.96 -15.09
C THR A 58 -3.74 3.70 -14.91
N PHE A 59 -4.12 3.05 -13.83
CA PHE A 59 -5.50 2.66 -13.54
C PHE A 59 -6.23 3.66 -12.66
N THR A 60 -5.51 4.39 -11.81
CA THR A 60 -6.14 5.26 -10.80
C THR A 60 -6.56 6.62 -11.36
N ARG A 61 -5.88 7.13 -12.37
CA ARG A 61 -6.12 8.49 -12.86
C ARG A 61 -7.40 8.65 -13.67
N LEU A 62 -7.76 7.68 -14.51
CA LEU A 62 -8.84 7.82 -15.50
C LEU A 62 -9.84 6.65 -15.51
N LEU A 63 -9.54 5.53 -14.80
CA LEU A 63 -10.32 4.31 -14.90
C LEU A 63 -11.08 3.97 -13.59
N GLY A 64 -11.13 4.90 -12.65
CA GLY A 64 -11.89 4.78 -11.41
C GLY A 64 -11.44 3.66 -10.48
N ILE A 65 -10.23 3.10 -10.68
CA ILE A 65 -9.64 2.11 -9.80
C ILE A 65 -8.83 2.86 -8.74
N LYS A 66 -9.01 2.53 -7.47
CA LYS A 66 -8.23 3.08 -6.36
C LYS A 66 -7.03 2.18 -6.11
N SER A 67 -5.91 2.75 -5.66
CA SER A 67 -4.70 2.01 -5.27
C SER A 67 -4.28 2.37 -3.87
N ILE A 68 -3.76 1.40 -3.18
CA ILE A 68 -3.36 1.51 -1.79
C ILE A 68 -2.08 0.70 -1.56
N TYR A 69 -1.04 1.35 -1.04
CA TYR A 69 0.21 0.70 -0.71
C TYR A 69 0.52 0.80 0.79
N ASN A 70 0.69 -0.35 1.44
CA ASN A 70 1.15 -0.44 2.82
C ASN A 70 2.66 -0.75 2.84
N SER A 71 3.47 0.24 3.20
CA SER A 71 4.93 0.12 3.22
C SER A 71 5.46 -0.85 4.28
N ASN A 72 4.76 -1.00 5.42
CA ASN A 72 5.20 -1.87 6.51
C ASN A 72 5.05 -3.36 6.15
N LEU A 73 4.02 -3.68 5.40
CA LEU A 73 3.73 -5.05 4.95
C LEU A 73 4.21 -5.32 3.53
N ASP A 74 4.71 -4.29 2.86
CA ASP A 74 5.12 -4.30 1.45
C ASP A 74 4.02 -4.87 0.53
N LYS A 75 2.77 -4.37 0.71
CA LYS A 75 1.59 -4.82 -0.03
C LYS A 75 0.90 -3.67 -0.75
N LEU A 76 0.55 -3.92 -2.02
CA LEU A 76 -0.26 -3.04 -2.85
C LEU A 76 -1.63 -3.66 -3.07
N ILE A 77 -2.70 -2.89 -2.92
CA ILE A 77 -4.06 -3.29 -3.25
C ILE A 77 -4.61 -2.36 -4.32
N LEU A 78 -5.13 -2.93 -5.41
CA LEU A 78 -5.97 -2.23 -6.38
C LEU A 78 -7.41 -2.64 -6.16
N TYR A 79 -8.33 -1.67 -6.13
CA TYR A 79 -9.75 -1.97 -5.89
C TYR A 79 -10.71 -1.00 -6.58
N ARG A 80 -11.90 -1.51 -6.89
CA ARG A 80 -13.05 -0.76 -7.40
C ARG A 80 -14.32 -1.50 -6.97
N ASN A 81 -15.17 -0.84 -6.19
CA ASN A 81 -16.33 -1.46 -5.54
C ASN A 81 -15.92 -2.69 -4.70
N ASP A 82 -16.58 -3.82 -4.89
CA ASP A 82 -16.36 -5.11 -4.25
C ASP A 82 -15.18 -5.92 -4.82
N ARG A 83 -14.61 -5.50 -5.95
CA ARG A 83 -13.48 -6.19 -6.61
C ARG A 83 -12.15 -5.63 -6.14
N ASN A 84 -11.20 -6.54 -5.89
CA ASN A 84 -9.83 -6.13 -5.59
C ASN A 84 -8.79 -7.15 -6.08
N ILE A 85 -7.54 -6.68 -6.18
CA ILE A 85 -6.34 -7.52 -6.28
C ILE A 85 -5.36 -7.00 -5.23
N ALA A 86 -4.88 -7.89 -4.39
CA ALA A 86 -3.82 -7.60 -3.45
C ALA A 86 -2.50 -8.25 -3.93
N PHE A 87 -1.46 -7.45 -4.02
CA PHE A 87 -0.11 -7.84 -4.40
C PHE A 87 0.80 -7.82 -3.16
N ASP A 88 1.33 -8.96 -2.77
CA ASP A 88 2.34 -9.10 -1.72
C ASP A 88 3.73 -9.06 -2.36
N LEU A 89 4.38 -7.91 -2.29
CA LEU A 89 5.67 -7.66 -2.92
C LEU A 89 6.82 -8.33 -2.18
N LYS A 90 6.65 -8.56 -0.88
CA LYS A 90 7.63 -9.26 -0.05
C LYS A 90 7.71 -10.74 -0.41
N ASN A 91 6.55 -11.37 -0.66
CA ASN A 91 6.48 -12.80 -0.97
C ASN A 91 6.37 -13.08 -2.48
N GLY A 92 6.28 -12.05 -3.32
CA GLY A 92 6.12 -12.20 -4.77
C GLY A 92 4.83 -12.92 -5.17
N SER A 93 3.73 -12.69 -4.43
CA SER A 93 2.44 -13.33 -4.66
C SER A 93 1.32 -12.31 -4.84
N ALA A 94 0.21 -12.72 -5.45
CA ALA A 94 -0.98 -11.89 -5.57
C ALA A 94 -2.24 -12.74 -5.58
N MET A 95 -3.33 -12.18 -5.04
CA MET A 95 -4.64 -12.83 -4.98
C MET A 95 -5.76 -11.82 -5.25
N ASP A 96 -6.89 -12.32 -5.73
CA ASP A 96 -8.13 -11.56 -5.80
C ASP A 96 -8.99 -11.75 -4.53
N GLU A 97 -10.14 -11.04 -4.44
CA GLU A 97 -11.08 -11.13 -3.31
C GLU A 97 -11.67 -12.52 -3.10
N SER A 98 -11.67 -13.36 -4.13
CA SER A 98 -12.14 -14.75 -4.05
C SER A 98 -11.04 -15.72 -3.59
N GLY A 99 -9.82 -15.22 -3.35
CA GLY A 99 -8.66 -16.03 -2.96
C GLY A 99 -7.96 -16.72 -4.14
N ASN A 100 -8.32 -16.41 -5.39
CA ASN A 100 -7.63 -16.96 -6.55
C ASN A 100 -6.26 -16.31 -6.71
N THR A 101 -5.24 -17.13 -6.92
CA THR A 101 -3.89 -16.65 -7.23
C THR A 101 -3.85 -16.02 -8.62
N VAL A 102 -3.26 -14.84 -8.74
CA VAL A 102 -3.03 -14.12 -9.99
C VAL A 102 -1.55 -13.77 -10.16
N THR A 103 -1.17 -13.27 -11.34
CA THR A 103 0.22 -12.85 -11.60
C THR A 103 0.62 -11.72 -10.63
N ALA A 104 1.75 -11.89 -9.97
CA ALA A 104 2.27 -10.94 -9.00
C ALA A 104 2.75 -9.63 -9.64
N ALA A 105 2.79 -8.57 -8.86
CA ALA A 105 3.46 -7.32 -9.20
C ALA A 105 4.98 -7.46 -9.08
N ILE A 106 5.71 -6.56 -9.73
CA ILE A 106 7.18 -6.50 -9.67
C ILE A 106 7.64 -5.14 -9.18
N ARG A 107 8.85 -5.07 -8.64
CA ARG A 107 9.50 -3.82 -8.26
C ARG A 107 10.67 -3.53 -9.19
N ARG A 108 10.76 -2.30 -9.70
CA ARG A 108 11.89 -1.84 -10.52
C ARG A 108 12.16 -0.36 -10.27
N GLY A 109 13.42 0.00 -10.02
CA GLY A 109 13.81 1.38 -9.73
C GLY A 109 13.02 1.99 -8.57
N GLY A 110 12.78 1.23 -7.48
CA GLY A 110 12.00 1.67 -6.32
C GLY A 110 10.48 1.76 -6.55
N LYS A 111 9.99 1.61 -7.79
CA LYS A 111 8.56 1.68 -8.13
C LYS A 111 7.93 0.31 -8.27
N ILE A 112 6.63 0.24 -7.99
CA ILE A 112 5.82 -0.96 -8.13
C ILE A 112 5.16 -0.96 -9.50
N TYR A 113 5.20 -2.11 -10.17
CA TYR A 113 4.57 -2.32 -11.47
C TYR A 113 3.62 -3.51 -11.38
N VAL A 114 2.40 -3.34 -11.87
CA VAL A 114 1.34 -4.35 -11.85
C VAL A 114 1.12 -4.95 -13.24
N PRO A 115 0.74 -6.24 -13.34
CA PRO A 115 0.51 -6.91 -14.62
C PRO A 115 -0.76 -6.36 -15.29
N ALA A 116 -0.59 -5.57 -16.35
CA ALA A 116 -1.66 -4.78 -16.97
C ALA A 116 -2.87 -5.64 -17.39
N LYS A 117 -2.65 -6.76 -18.06
CA LYS A 117 -3.73 -7.64 -18.53
C LYS A 117 -4.53 -8.24 -17.38
N VAL A 118 -3.87 -8.62 -16.28
CA VAL A 118 -4.53 -9.19 -15.09
C VAL A 118 -5.44 -8.16 -14.44
N VAL A 119 -4.94 -6.94 -14.26
CA VAL A 119 -5.72 -5.82 -13.70
C VAL A 119 -6.91 -5.50 -14.61
N CYS A 120 -6.71 -5.41 -15.94
CA CYS A 120 -7.79 -5.17 -16.88
C CYS A 120 -8.88 -6.24 -16.79
N ASN A 121 -8.51 -7.52 -16.79
CA ASN A 121 -9.47 -8.62 -16.68
C ASN A 121 -10.29 -8.53 -15.38
N LYS A 122 -9.62 -8.24 -14.25
CA LYS A 122 -10.30 -8.15 -12.96
C LYS A 122 -11.33 -7.03 -12.91
N PHE A 123 -11.01 -5.89 -13.46
CA PHE A 123 -11.87 -4.70 -13.41
C PHE A 123 -12.73 -4.51 -14.67
N SER A 124 -12.85 -5.53 -15.52
CA SER A 124 -13.65 -5.50 -16.76
C SER A 124 -13.27 -4.36 -17.68
N LEU A 125 -11.95 -4.16 -17.87
CA LEU A 125 -11.38 -3.22 -18.82
C LEU A 125 -10.93 -3.95 -20.09
N ASN A 126 -11.02 -3.31 -21.23
CA ASN A 126 -10.45 -3.81 -22.47
C ASN A 126 -8.94 -3.58 -22.48
N TYR A 127 -8.20 -4.59 -22.90
CA TYR A 127 -6.74 -4.57 -22.97
C TYR A 127 -6.28 -5.05 -24.35
N SER A 128 -5.41 -4.27 -25.01
CA SER A 128 -4.64 -4.74 -26.15
C SER A 128 -3.16 -4.33 -26.03
N TYR A 129 -2.30 -5.13 -26.63
CA TYR A 129 -0.88 -4.78 -26.83
C TYR A 129 -0.63 -4.72 -28.32
N ILE A 130 -0.30 -3.52 -28.82
CA ILE A 130 -0.06 -3.25 -30.21
C ILE A 130 1.45 -3.12 -30.43
N SER A 131 2.02 -3.89 -31.37
CA SER A 131 3.41 -3.75 -31.78
C SER A 131 3.54 -2.67 -32.84
N ALA A 132 4.17 -1.55 -32.50
CA ALA A 132 4.49 -0.48 -33.45
C ALA A 132 5.95 -0.61 -33.86
N SER A 133 6.22 -1.17 -35.02
CA SER A 133 7.49 -1.76 -35.47
C SER A 133 8.76 -0.92 -35.24
N SER A 134 8.74 0.39 -35.48
CA SER A 134 9.93 1.26 -35.37
C SER A 134 10.01 2.10 -34.11
N LEU A 135 8.89 2.31 -33.42
CA LEU A 135 8.79 3.18 -32.24
C LEU A 135 8.61 2.39 -30.93
N GLY A 136 8.42 1.08 -31.02
CA GLY A 136 8.19 0.20 -29.87
C GLY A 136 6.81 -0.40 -29.81
N GLY A 137 6.20 -0.51 -28.62
CA GLY A 137 4.85 -1.06 -28.43
C GLY A 137 3.90 -0.08 -27.75
N VAL A 138 2.60 -0.41 -27.76
CA VAL A 138 1.57 0.33 -27.04
C VAL A 138 0.74 -0.63 -26.19
N VAL A 139 0.65 -0.36 -24.90
CA VAL A 139 -0.41 -0.92 -24.04
C VAL A 139 -1.62 0.00 -24.12
N ARG A 140 -2.72 -0.53 -24.62
CA ARG A 140 -3.98 0.20 -24.79
C ARG A 140 -5.03 -0.35 -23.83
N ILE A 141 -5.61 0.49 -23.00
CA ILE A 141 -6.56 0.16 -21.95
C ILE A 141 -7.78 1.06 -22.08
N ASN A 142 -8.98 0.48 -22.19
CA ASN A 142 -10.22 1.21 -22.31
C ASN A 142 -11.26 0.70 -21.30
N ASP A 143 -12.06 1.60 -20.75
CA ASP A 143 -13.19 1.31 -19.85
C ASP A 143 -14.51 1.02 -20.60
N GLY A 144 -14.50 1.13 -21.92
CA GLY A 144 -15.59 0.82 -22.84
C GLY A 144 -15.07 0.30 -24.16
N THR A 145 -15.93 0.25 -25.16
CA THR A 145 -15.54 -0.13 -26.51
C THR A 145 -14.57 0.89 -27.09
N PRO A 146 -13.40 0.48 -27.60
CA PRO A 146 -12.48 1.40 -28.27
C PRO A 146 -13.15 2.14 -29.43
N ALA A 147 -12.89 3.46 -29.54
CA ALA A 147 -13.43 4.26 -30.64
C ALA A 147 -12.77 3.96 -31.99
N TYR A 148 -11.54 3.42 -31.94
CA TYR A 148 -10.73 3.09 -33.11
C TYR A 148 -10.27 1.64 -33.05
N ASP A 149 -10.12 1.00 -34.20
CA ASP A 149 -9.32 -0.23 -34.26
C ASP A 149 -7.84 0.07 -34.03
N ASP A 150 -7.03 -0.98 -33.85
CA ASP A 150 -5.61 -0.82 -33.50
C ASP A 150 -4.79 -0.20 -34.63
N ALA A 151 -5.14 -0.44 -35.90
CA ALA A 151 -4.43 0.11 -37.05
C ALA A 151 -4.65 1.62 -37.18
N PHE A 152 -5.91 2.04 -37.13
CA PHE A 152 -6.29 3.46 -37.19
C PHE A 152 -5.80 4.24 -35.96
N PHE A 153 -5.83 3.60 -34.78
CA PHE A 153 -5.25 4.20 -33.57
C PHE A 153 -3.76 4.51 -33.74
N LEU A 154 -2.97 3.56 -34.29
CA LEU A 154 -1.54 3.76 -34.53
C LEU A 154 -1.28 4.87 -35.55
N GLU A 155 -2.03 4.89 -36.65
CA GLU A 155 -1.92 5.91 -37.69
C GLU A 155 -2.18 7.30 -37.12
N LYS A 156 -3.29 7.46 -36.41
CA LYS A 156 -3.70 8.73 -35.82
C LYS A 156 -2.71 9.25 -34.77
N ASN A 157 -2.05 8.38 -34.03
CA ASN A 157 -1.12 8.73 -32.96
C ASN A 157 0.37 8.66 -33.36
N ALA A 158 0.69 8.37 -34.63
CA ALA A 158 2.07 8.15 -35.07
C ALA A 158 3.01 9.33 -34.79
N GLU A 159 2.55 10.57 -35.04
CA GLU A 159 3.33 11.77 -34.77
C GLU A 159 3.54 12.00 -33.26
N THR A 160 2.48 11.85 -32.46
CA THR A 160 2.56 11.94 -31.01
C THR A 160 3.56 10.94 -30.44
N MET A 161 3.48 9.69 -30.87
CA MET A 161 4.41 8.64 -30.44
C MET A 161 5.87 8.96 -30.84
N ARG A 162 6.09 9.49 -32.05
CA ARG A 162 7.43 9.91 -32.51
C ARG A 162 8.01 11.02 -31.63
N ASN A 163 7.23 12.04 -31.33
CA ASN A 163 7.65 13.16 -30.49
C ASN A 163 7.95 12.72 -29.06
N LEU A 164 7.13 11.83 -28.50
CA LEU A 164 7.36 11.23 -27.18
C LEU A 164 8.61 10.35 -27.16
N TYR A 165 8.86 9.58 -28.22
CA TYR A 165 10.07 8.76 -28.36
C TYR A 165 11.34 9.62 -28.37
N ILE A 166 11.33 10.73 -29.11
CA ILE A 166 12.46 11.68 -29.16
C ILE A 166 12.70 12.29 -27.77
N SER A 167 11.63 12.71 -27.08
CA SER A 167 11.70 13.30 -25.74
C SER A 167 12.22 12.30 -24.72
N TYR A 168 11.78 11.04 -24.80
CA TYR A 168 12.26 9.96 -23.95
C TYR A 168 13.76 9.72 -24.11
N ASN A 169 14.24 9.62 -25.35
CA ASN A 169 15.66 9.40 -25.62
C ASN A 169 16.54 10.57 -25.15
N LYS A 170 16.08 11.82 -25.27
CA LYS A 170 16.79 12.98 -24.71
C LYS A 170 16.88 12.90 -23.18
N SER A 171 15.80 12.52 -22.52
CA SER A 171 15.77 12.37 -21.05
C SER A 171 16.65 11.23 -20.56
N TYR A 172 16.71 10.13 -21.32
CA TYR A 172 17.54 8.96 -21.01
C TYR A 172 19.05 9.26 -21.09
N MET A 173 19.46 10.09 -22.04
CA MET A 173 20.87 10.48 -22.20
C MET A 173 21.35 11.47 -21.13
N ASN A 174 20.44 12.23 -20.51
CA ASN A 174 20.77 13.24 -19.50
C ASN A 174 20.66 12.73 -18.06
N SER A 175 20.19 11.52 -17.82
CA SER A 175 20.07 10.96 -16.48
C SER A 175 21.29 10.09 -16.13
N GLN A 176 22.37 10.72 -15.65
CA GLN A 176 23.36 10.02 -14.82
C GLN A 176 22.88 9.98 -13.38
N PRO A 177 23.06 8.88 -12.62
CA PRO A 177 22.59 8.79 -11.26
C PRO A 177 23.48 9.62 -10.32
N GLU A 178 22.87 10.63 -9.68
CA GLU A 178 23.43 11.21 -8.45
C GLU A 178 23.12 10.28 -7.28
N VAL A 179 24.15 9.96 -6.52
CA VAL A 179 24.06 9.23 -5.25
C VAL A 179 23.69 10.24 -4.16
N PRO A 180 22.62 10.05 -3.39
CA PRO A 180 22.29 10.95 -2.28
C PRO A 180 23.11 10.60 -1.04
N ASP A 181 23.75 11.61 -0.45
CA ASP A 181 24.34 11.56 0.90
C ASP A 181 23.23 11.52 1.97
N GLU A 182 23.39 10.64 2.95
CA GLU A 182 22.52 10.58 4.13
C GLU A 182 22.89 11.71 5.12
N PRO A 183 21.91 12.43 5.72
CA PRO A 183 22.21 13.39 6.78
C PRO A 183 22.27 12.74 8.16
N ASP A 184 23.34 13.01 8.88
CA ASP A 184 23.54 12.68 10.29
C ASP A 184 22.52 13.41 11.20
N VAL A 185 21.84 12.66 12.07
CA VAL A 185 20.92 13.18 13.08
C VAL A 185 21.58 13.14 14.48
N PRO A 186 21.66 14.24 15.22
CA PRO A 186 22.27 14.27 16.56
C PRO A 186 21.40 13.57 17.61
N ILE A 187 22.01 12.71 18.41
CA ILE A 187 21.35 12.05 19.56
C ILE A 187 21.36 12.99 20.77
N VAL A 188 20.17 13.38 21.23
CA VAL A 188 20.00 14.17 22.46
C VAL A 188 19.60 13.23 23.61
N ASN A 189 20.48 13.08 24.59
CA ASN A 189 20.23 12.33 25.83
C ASN A 189 19.39 13.18 26.80
N ASN A 190 18.16 12.74 27.09
CA ASN A 190 17.31 13.35 28.12
C ASN A 190 16.91 12.30 29.18
N THR A 191 17.26 12.55 30.45
CA THR A 191 17.12 11.63 31.59
C THR A 191 15.75 11.63 32.26
N GLN A 192 14.68 12.07 31.58
CA GLN A 192 13.32 11.98 32.12
C GLN A 192 12.75 10.57 31.97
N THR A 193 12.00 10.11 32.96
CA THR A 193 11.32 8.79 32.95
C THR A 193 10.46 8.66 31.70
N ARG A 194 10.83 7.75 30.82
CA ARG A 194 10.09 7.46 29.57
C ARG A 194 8.77 6.79 29.90
N ARG A 195 7.67 7.27 29.31
CA ARG A 195 6.33 6.68 29.44
C ARG A 195 5.93 6.01 28.13
N ASN A 196 5.37 4.83 28.22
CA ASN A 196 4.90 4.07 27.05
C ASN A 196 3.37 4.17 26.97
N ILE A 197 2.87 4.74 25.89
CA ILE A 197 1.45 4.89 25.62
C ILE A 197 1.09 4.04 24.41
N SER A 198 0.24 3.03 24.62
CA SER A 198 -0.31 2.24 23.52
C SER A 198 -1.72 2.74 23.17
N LEU A 199 -1.93 3.07 21.90
CA LEU A 199 -3.21 3.57 21.41
C LEU A 199 -4.05 2.43 20.81
N ALA A 200 -5.28 2.34 21.28
CA ALA A 200 -6.37 1.57 20.70
C ALA A 200 -7.44 2.54 20.18
N ILE A 201 -7.94 2.31 18.98
CA ILE A 201 -9.06 3.04 18.41
C ILE A 201 -10.20 2.05 18.18
N LYS A 202 -11.37 2.33 18.76
CA LYS A 202 -12.60 1.53 18.56
C LYS A 202 -13.38 2.15 17.40
N CYS A 203 -13.45 1.46 16.28
CA CYS A 203 -14.16 1.90 15.09
C CYS A 203 -15.43 1.06 14.92
N THR A 204 -16.53 1.56 15.44
CA THR A 204 -17.89 1.01 15.30
C THR A 204 -18.72 1.77 14.27
N ASP A 205 -18.19 2.87 13.75
CA ASP A 205 -18.73 3.67 12.66
C ASP A 205 -17.58 4.23 11.82
N GLY A 206 -17.56 3.91 10.56
CA GLY A 206 -16.53 4.36 9.61
C GLY A 206 -16.60 5.83 9.21
N ALA A 207 -17.69 6.55 9.54
CA ALA A 207 -17.94 7.91 9.02
C ALA A 207 -16.83 8.93 9.34
N GLN A 208 -16.18 8.81 10.50
CA GLN A 208 -15.11 9.72 10.93
C GLN A 208 -13.70 9.11 10.84
N ILE A 209 -13.57 7.93 10.24
CA ILE A 209 -12.29 7.21 10.22
C ILE A 209 -11.21 7.99 9.46
N ASP A 210 -11.57 8.66 8.36
CA ASP A 210 -10.62 9.43 7.56
C ASP A 210 -9.98 10.57 8.38
N ASN A 211 -10.77 11.28 9.19
CA ASN A 211 -10.27 12.32 10.08
C ASN A 211 -9.35 11.76 11.16
N MET A 212 -9.70 10.60 11.73
CA MET A 212 -8.86 9.92 12.73
C MET A 212 -7.53 9.48 12.13
N LEU A 213 -7.54 8.86 10.96
CA LEU A 213 -6.32 8.41 10.25
C LEU A 213 -5.43 9.59 9.88
N ALA A 214 -6.02 10.68 9.37
CA ALA A 214 -5.28 11.91 9.04
C ALA A 214 -4.60 12.51 10.28
N GLN A 215 -5.25 12.48 11.44
CA GLN A 215 -4.64 12.97 12.70
C GLN A 215 -3.47 12.08 13.15
N LEU A 216 -3.60 10.76 13.05
CA LEU A 216 -2.51 9.84 13.39
C LEU A 216 -1.32 10.04 12.46
N GLU A 217 -1.56 10.14 11.14
CA GLU A 217 -0.53 10.34 10.13
C GLU A 217 0.20 11.67 10.29
N ALA A 218 -0.54 12.78 10.39
CA ALA A 218 0.03 14.12 10.52
C ALA A 218 0.97 14.27 11.75
N ARG A 219 0.84 13.38 12.72
CA ARG A 219 1.62 13.40 13.97
C ARG A 219 2.59 12.23 14.09
N ASN A 220 2.73 11.46 13.04
CA ASN A 220 3.55 10.24 13.01
C ASN A 220 3.24 9.30 14.18
N MET A 221 1.95 9.13 14.50
CA MET A 221 1.47 8.20 15.54
C MET A 221 0.88 6.96 14.88
N LYS A 222 1.01 5.82 15.57
CA LYS A 222 0.39 4.56 15.18
C LYS A 222 -0.55 4.09 16.29
N ALA A 223 -1.64 3.44 15.89
CA ALA A 223 -2.64 2.86 16.78
C ALA A 223 -3.03 1.45 16.32
N ALA A 224 -3.57 0.65 17.24
CA ALA A 224 -4.34 -0.53 16.87
C ALA A 224 -5.81 -0.11 16.71
N ILE A 225 -6.37 -0.32 15.54
CA ILE A 225 -7.75 0.07 15.21
C ILE A 225 -8.60 -1.19 15.17
N TYR A 226 -9.52 -1.29 16.11
CA TYR A 226 -10.39 -2.44 16.30
C TYR A 226 -11.75 -2.16 15.67
N ILE A 227 -12.24 -3.08 14.85
CA ILE A 227 -13.52 -2.99 14.15
C ILE A 227 -14.46 -4.08 14.64
N ASP A 228 -15.76 -3.78 14.64
CA ASP A 228 -16.83 -4.73 14.83
C ASP A 228 -17.27 -5.39 13.51
N GLU A 229 -18.22 -6.32 13.57
CA GLU A 229 -18.72 -7.01 12.40
C GLU A 229 -19.37 -6.04 11.40
N GLN A 230 -20.15 -5.08 11.88
CA GLN A 230 -20.83 -4.10 11.02
C GLN A 230 -19.84 -3.23 10.24
N THR A 231 -18.79 -2.74 10.91
CA THR A 231 -17.75 -1.94 10.27
C THR A 231 -16.93 -2.77 9.29
N ALA A 232 -16.71 -4.07 9.57
CA ALA A 232 -16.00 -4.97 8.69
C ALA A 232 -16.70 -5.16 7.33
N LEU A 233 -18.02 -5.08 7.28
CA LEU A 233 -18.79 -5.16 6.02
C LEU A 233 -18.53 -3.98 5.09
N ASP A 234 -18.10 -2.83 5.61
CA ASP A 234 -17.56 -1.73 4.79
C ASP A 234 -16.10 -2.00 4.40
N GLY A 235 -15.92 -2.70 3.31
CA GLY A 235 -14.58 -3.03 2.79
C GLY A 235 -13.72 -1.80 2.46
N GLU A 236 -14.29 -0.62 2.25
CA GLU A 236 -13.52 0.61 2.04
C GLU A 236 -12.88 1.06 3.36
N THR A 237 -13.62 1.09 4.45
CA THR A 237 -13.11 1.38 5.80
C THR A 237 -12.00 0.41 6.21
N VAL A 238 -12.20 -0.90 6.00
CA VAL A 238 -11.17 -1.93 6.28
C VAL A 238 -9.86 -1.64 5.52
N ARG A 239 -9.97 -1.35 4.23
CA ARG A 239 -8.80 -1.04 3.40
C ARG A 239 -8.12 0.26 3.83
N LYS A 240 -8.86 1.33 4.13
CA LYS A 240 -8.31 2.60 4.63
C LYS A 240 -7.49 2.40 5.91
N ILE A 241 -8.03 1.67 6.89
CA ILE A 241 -7.32 1.35 8.14
C ILE A 241 -6.04 0.56 7.84
N TYR A 242 -6.14 -0.48 7.03
CA TYR A 242 -5.01 -1.33 6.67
C TYR A 242 -3.86 -0.54 6.03
N VAL A 243 -4.20 0.39 5.14
CA VAL A 243 -3.29 1.22 4.35
C VAL A 243 -2.56 2.27 5.14
N SER A 244 -3.25 2.84 6.11
CA SER A 244 -2.66 3.87 6.98
C SER A 244 -1.44 3.35 7.77
N GLY A 245 -1.14 2.05 7.68
CA GLY A 245 -0.05 1.40 8.40
C GLY A 245 -0.33 1.29 9.90
N ASN A 246 -1.62 1.43 10.29
CA ASN A 246 -2.09 1.10 11.63
C ASN A 246 -2.35 -0.41 11.74
N THR A 247 -2.35 -0.94 12.95
CA THR A 247 -2.67 -2.35 13.18
C THR A 247 -4.18 -2.54 13.16
N LEU A 248 -4.68 -3.49 12.36
CA LEU A 248 -6.10 -3.81 12.32
C LEU A 248 -6.41 -4.92 13.33
N GLY A 249 -7.34 -4.66 14.25
CA GLY A 249 -7.82 -5.58 15.26
C GLY A 249 -9.32 -5.83 15.15
N ILE A 250 -9.86 -6.73 15.96
CA ILE A 250 -11.26 -7.14 16.00
C ILE A 250 -11.84 -6.81 17.38
N MET A 251 -13.01 -6.21 17.45
CA MET A 251 -13.73 -6.02 18.71
C MET A 251 -14.38 -7.33 19.14
N TRP A 252 -14.35 -7.61 20.43
CA TRP A 252 -15.07 -8.74 21.00
C TRP A 252 -16.58 -8.44 21.05
N GLU A 253 -17.39 -9.31 20.46
CA GLU A 253 -18.85 -9.19 20.41
C GLU A 253 -19.56 -10.43 20.98
N GLY A 254 -18.93 -11.07 21.98
CA GLY A 254 -19.53 -12.16 22.74
C GLY A 254 -19.36 -13.57 22.14
N ASP A 255 -18.83 -13.72 20.91
CA ASP A 255 -18.69 -15.01 20.25
C ASP A 255 -17.40 -15.09 19.41
N ILE A 256 -16.68 -16.21 19.55
CA ILE A 256 -15.49 -16.52 18.73
C ILE A 256 -15.86 -16.66 17.25
N ALA A 257 -17.04 -17.18 16.92
CA ALA A 257 -17.47 -17.30 15.53
C ALA A 257 -17.60 -15.94 14.84
N LYS A 258 -18.03 -14.90 15.56
CA LYS A 258 -18.02 -13.52 15.04
C LYS A 258 -16.60 -13.03 14.78
N VAL A 259 -15.66 -13.28 15.68
CA VAL A 259 -14.24 -12.95 15.48
C VAL A 259 -13.70 -13.61 14.21
N GLU A 260 -14.01 -14.88 13.98
CA GLU A 260 -13.59 -15.61 12.79
C GLU A 260 -14.23 -15.05 11.50
N ASN A 261 -15.52 -14.67 11.57
CA ASN A 261 -16.23 -14.03 10.47
C ASN A 261 -15.60 -12.69 10.08
N VAL A 262 -15.41 -11.79 11.07
CA VAL A 262 -14.75 -10.49 10.86
C VAL A 262 -13.36 -10.71 10.28
N ASN A 263 -12.61 -11.68 10.79
CA ASN A 263 -11.27 -11.98 10.29
C ASN A 263 -11.27 -12.52 8.85
N SER A 264 -12.30 -13.28 8.48
CA SER A 264 -12.50 -13.71 7.09
C SER A 264 -12.74 -12.52 6.16
N ILE A 265 -13.58 -11.57 6.58
CA ILE A 265 -13.83 -10.33 5.82
C ILE A 265 -12.54 -9.51 5.68
N ILE A 266 -11.80 -9.30 6.79
CA ILE A 266 -10.51 -8.61 6.77
C ILE A 266 -9.56 -9.28 5.78
N ARG A 267 -9.45 -10.61 5.84
CA ARG A 267 -8.57 -11.37 4.95
C ARG A 267 -8.96 -11.19 3.48
N ASN A 268 -10.24 -11.24 3.17
CA ASN A 268 -10.72 -11.06 1.79
C ASN A 268 -10.43 -9.65 1.25
N GLN A 269 -10.40 -8.63 2.13
CA GLN A 269 -10.13 -7.24 1.74
C GLN A 269 -8.64 -6.89 1.70
N THR A 270 -7.79 -7.56 2.49
CA THR A 270 -6.40 -7.13 2.74
C THR A 270 -5.36 -8.22 2.53
N MET A 271 -5.76 -9.47 2.30
CA MET A 271 -4.92 -10.69 2.34
C MET A 271 -4.15 -10.87 3.67
N THR A 272 -4.59 -10.20 4.72
CA THR A 272 -3.97 -10.28 6.03
C THR A 272 -5.01 -10.71 7.05
N LYS A 273 -4.63 -11.55 7.99
CA LYS A 273 -5.47 -11.87 9.15
C LYS A 273 -5.11 -10.93 10.30
N SER A 274 -6.12 -10.50 11.05
CA SER A 274 -5.90 -9.95 12.36
C SER A 274 -5.68 -11.08 13.36
N ASN A 275 -4.77 -10.88 14.28
CA ASN A 275 -4.55 -11.77 15.42
C ASN A 275 -4.85 -11.09 16.75
N MET A 276 -5.52 -9.94 16.73
CA MET A 276 -5.77 -9.12 17.92
C MET A 276 -7.27 -8.98 18.16
N VAL A 277 -7.74 -9.28 19.37
CA VAL A 277 -9.12 -9.13 19.80
C VAL A 277 -9.17 -8.21 21.01
N LEU A 278 -9.98 -7.15 20.95
CA LEU A 278 -10.16 -6.19 22.02
C LEU A 278 -11.40 -6.49 22.85
N PHE A 279 -11.22 -6.62 24.14
CA PHE A 279 -12.29 -6.66 25.14
C PHE A 279 -12.50 -5.27 25.72
N GLU A 280 -13.73 -4.81 25.78
CA GLU A 280 -14.04 -3.50 26.36
C GLU A 280 -13.86 -3.50 27.88
N LYS A 281 -14.14 -4.62 28.52
CA LYS A 281 -13.99 -4.81 29.97
C LYS A 281 -13.17 -6.07 30.25
N ALA A 282 -12.33 -5.99 31.26
CA ALA A 282 -11.47 -7.10 31.64
C ALA A 282 -12.27 -8.29 32.20
N ASP A 283 -13.42 -8.08 32.81
CA ASP A 283 -14.30 -9.10 33.37
C ASP A 283 -15.10 -9.91 32.32
N GLU A 284 -15.10 -9.45 31.06
CA GLU A 284 -15.65 -10.21 29.92
C GLU A 284 -14.73 -11.34 29.45
N MET A 285 -13.47 -11.35 29.89
CA MET A 285 -12.45 -12.31 29.50
C MET A 285 -12.19 -13.31 30.62
N SER A 286 -12.63 -14.57 30.46
CA SER A 286 -12.26 -15.67 31.35
C SER A 286 -10.98 -16.36 30.86
N ASP A 287 -10.30 -17.10 31.73
CA ASP A 287 -9.10 -17.87 31.38
C ASP A 287 -9.39 -18.91 30.27
N GLU A 288 -10.58 -19.52 30.30
CA GLU A 288 -11.02 -20.48 29.29
C GLU A 288 -11.22 -19.81 27.92
N LEU A 289 -11.81 -18.61 27.91
CA LEU A 289 -12.01 -17.85 26.69
C LEU A 289 -10.69 -17.34 26.12
N GLU A 290 -9.80 -16.83 26.96
CA GLU A 290 -8.45 -16.42 26.53
C GLU A 290 -7.68 -17.61 25.92
N LYS A 291 -7.76 -18.77 26.56
CA LYS A 291 -7.15 -20.00 26.02
C LYS A 291 -7.75 -20.38 24.67
N ALA A 292 -9.09 -20.38 24.54
CA ALA A 292 -9.77 -20.72 23.28
C ALA A 292 -9.40 -19.77 22.12
N LEU A 293 -9.23 -18.48 22.42
CA LEU A 293 -8.73 -17.50 21.44
C LEU A 293 -7.26 -17.76 21.07
N ASN A 294 -6.41 -18.01 22.07
CA ASN A 294 -5.00 -18.32 21.83
C ASN A 294 -4.81 -19.61 21.00
N ASP A 295 -5.61 -20.65 21.23
CA ASP A 295 -5.58 -21.90 20.46
C ASP A 295 -5.93 -21.67 18.98
N LYS A 296 -6.71 -20.61 18.67
CA LYS A 296 -7.04 -20.18 17.30
C LYS A 296 -6.08 -19.14 16.73
N GLY A 297 -5.04 -18.74 17.49
CA GLY A 297 -4.01 -17.79 17.08
C GLY A 297 -4.39 -16.33 17.31
N TYR A 298 -5.40 -16.05 18.11
CA TYR A 298 -5.77 -14.70 18.54
C TYR A 298 -5.13 -14.33 19.87
N LYS A 299 -4.78 -13.07 20.02
CA LYS A 299 -4.33 -12.47 21.27
C LYS A 299 -5.40 -11.54 21.82
N ALA A 300 -5.87 -11.82 23.03
CA ALA A 300 -6.83 -10.97 23.73
C ALA A 300 -6.14 -9.74 24.31
N HIS A 301 -6.77 -8.58 24.18
CA HIS A 301 -6.28 -7.31 24.71
C HIS A 301 -7.38 -6.63 25.52
N THR A 302 -6.97 -5.98 26.61
CA THR A 302 -7.81 -5.07 27.39
C THR A 302 -7.16 -3.70 27.42
N VAL A 303 -7.94 -2.66 27.64
CA VAL A 303 -7.43 -1.30 27.80
C VAL A 303 -7.35 -0.90 29.27
N THR A 304 -6.40 -0.04 29.61
CA THR A 304 -6.28 0.48 30.98
C THR A 304 -7.21 1.68 31.20
N TYR A 305 -7.61 2.34 30.13
CA TYR A 305 -8.48 3.49 30.21
C TYR A 305 -9.29 3.71 28.90
N ASN A 306 -10.62 3.64 29.01
CA ASN A 306 -11.54 4.04 27.95
C ASN A 306 -11.73 5.55 27.96
N VAL A 307 -11.34 6.22 26.89
CA VAL A 307 -11.40 7.67 26.75
C VAL A 307 -12.74 8.05 26.14
N SER A 308 -13.57 8.77 26.89
CA SER A 308 -14.92 9.17 26.49
C SER A 308 -15.31 10.53 27.04
N GLY A 309 -16.35 11.13 26.46
CA GLY A 309 -16.89 12.44 26.86
C GLY A 309 -16.51 13.55 25.86
N LYS A 310 -16.60 14.81 26.28
CA LYS A 310 -16.18 15.97 25.47
C LYS A 310 -14.66 16.06 25.42
N TYR A 311 -14.11 16.60 24.33
CA TYR A 311 -12.67 16.58 24.08
C TYR A 311 -11.84 17.21 25.22
N GLN A 312 -12.31 18.31 25.85
CA GLN A 312 -11.59 18.93 26.99
C GLN A 312 -11.49 17.97 28.18
N THR A 313 -12.60 17.27 28.50
CA THR A 313 -12.66 16.27 29.57
C THR A 313 -11.77 15.08 29.24
N MET A 314 -11.80 14.61 28.00
CA MET A 314 -10.92 13.53 27.53
C MET A 314 -9.45 13.90 27.74
N VAL A 315 -9.03 15.10 27.30
CA VAL A 315 -7.65 15.58 27.46
C VAL A 315 -7.23 15.65 28.92
N ALA A 316 -8.06 16.23 29.79
CA ALA A 316 -7.77 16.35 31.21
C ALA A 316 -7.65 14.96 31.88
N ASN A 317 -8.56 14.08 31.60
CA ASN A 317 -8.58 12.73 32.17
C ASN A 317 -7.40 11.87 31.71
N VAL A 318 -7.06 11.91 30.43
CA VAL A 318 -5.88 11.21 29.90
C VAL A 318 -4.60 11.73 30.56
N LYS A 319 -4.42 13.05 30.66
CA LYS A 319 -3.26 13.63 31.35
C LYS A 319 -3.15 13.13 32.79
N ASN A 320 -4.27 13.16 33.55
CA ASN A 320 -4.30 12.65 34.92
C ASN A 320 -4.00 11.16 35.01
N HIS A 321 -4.51 10.35 34.04
CA HIS A 321 -4.31 8.92 34.01
C HIS A 321 -2.84 8.55 33.78
N ILE A 322 -2.19 9.17 32.81
CA ILE A 322 -0.80 8.84 32.43
C ILE A 322 0.24 9.44 33.37
N THR A 323 -0.06 10.55 34.07
CA THR A 323 0.90 11.17 35.02
C THR A 323 1.28 10.21 36.14
N LYS A 324 0.39 9.32 36.51
CA LYS A 324 0.56 8.34 37.61
C LYS A 324 1.12 6.99 37.15
N ARG A 325 1.48 6.83 35.88
CA ARG A 325 1.86 5.55 35.27
C ARG A 325 3.07 5.68 34.38
N THR A 326 3.83 4.59 34.25
CA THR A 326 4.93 4.45 33.28
C THR A 326 4.45 3.85 31.97
N SER A 327 3.28 3.15 31.99
CA SER A 327 2.63 2.62 30.79
C SER A 327 1.12 2.79 30.87
N ALA A 328 0.47 3.02 29.73
CA ALA A 328 -0.99 3.06 29.65
C ALA A 328 -1.46 2.59 28.27
N ARG A 329 -2.57 1.84 28.23
CA ARG A 329 -3.30 1.49 27.01
C ARG A 329 -4.58 2.32 26.98
N LEU A 330 -4.64 3.27 26.05
CA LEU A 330 -5.75 4.22 25.93
C LEU A 330 -6.63 3.80 24.75
N ALA A 331 -7.96 3.68 24.96
CA ALA A 331 -8.90 3.41 23.88
C ALA A 331 -9.78 4.64 23.62
N PHE A 332 -9.78 5.09 22.37
CA PHE A 332 -10.62 6.17 21.85
C PHE A 332 -11.68 5.59 20.91
N GLY A 333 -12.87 6.16 20.90
CA GLY A 333 -13.85 5.91 19.83
C GLY A 333 -13.52 6.74 18.57
N VAL A 334 -14.11 6.39 17.43
CA VAL A 334 -14.03 7.18 16.20
C VAL A 334 -15.15 8.22 16.19
N ASN A 335 -14.83 9.43 16.67
CA ASN A 335 -15.74 10.57 16.66
C ASN A 335 -14.97 11.90 16.70
N GLU A 336 -15.64 13.02 16.45
CA GLU A 336 -15.03 14.36 16.38
C GLU A 336 -14.34 14.76 17.69
N ASP A 337 -14.93 14.50 18.85
CA ASP A 337 -14.33 14.81 20.15
C ASP A 337 -13.01 14.03 20.37
N SER A 338 -12.96 12.77 19.96
CA SER A 338 -11.74 11.94 20.02
C SER A 338 -10.64 12.45 19.08
N VAL A 339 -10.99 12.84 17.87
CA VAL A 339 -10.04 13.44 16.89
C VAL A 339 -9.43 14.70 17.49
N ARG A 340 -10.24 15.61 18.03
CA ARG A 340 -9.78 16.85 18.68
C ARG A 340 -8.97 16.58 19.96
N ALA A 341 -9.35 15.57 20.74
CA ALA A 341 -8.60 15.18 21.94
C ALA A 341 -7.19 14.67 21.59
N LEU A 342 -7.06 13.80 20.58
CA LEU A 342 -5.77 13.31 20.09
C LEU A 342 -4.90 14.44 19.57
N GLU A 343 -5.46 15.43 18.88
CA GLU A 343 -4.75 16.61 18.44
C GLU A 343 -4.08 17.35 19.60
N ASN A 344 -4.82 17.60 20.66
CA ASN A 344 -4.32 18.28 21.84
C ASN A 344 -3.33 17.45 22.68
N LEU A 345 -3.56 16.14 22.77
CA LEU A 345 -2.71 15.21 23.53
C LEU A 345 -1.35 15.00 22.89
N THR A 346 -1.22 15.14 21.57
CA THR A 346 0.07 14.93 20.88
C THR A 346 1.18 15.83 21.40
N SER A 347 0.89 17.11 21.57
CA SER A 347 1.86 18.06 22.13
C SER A 347 2.23 17.69 23.56
N TYR A 348 1.25 17.27 24.35
CA TYR A 348 1.50 16.82 25.72
C TYR A 348 2.37 15.55 25.76
N PHE A 349 2.12 14.56 24.91
CA PHE A 349 2.92 13.34 24.83
C PHE A 349 4.39 13.64 24.51
N ARG A 350 4.64 14.53 23.53
CA ARG A 350 5.99 14.95 23.16
C ARG A 350 6.71 15.67 24.31
N GLN A 351 6.03 16.59 24.98
CA GLN A 351 6.61 17.40 26.09
C GLN A 351 6.90 16.54 27.33
N ASN A 352 6.20 15.43 27.53
CA ASN A 352 6.32 14.58 28.70
C ASN A 352 7.06 13.25 28.45
N ASN A 353 7.89 13.22 27.41
CA ASN A 353 8.71 12.06 27.04
C ASN A 353 7.90 10.75 26.91
N CYS A 354 6.68 10.86 26.33
CA CYS A 354 5.84 9.70 26.07
C CYS A 354 6.19 9.11 24.70
N THR A 355 6.47 7.82 24.67
CA THR A 355 6.51 7.03 23.43
C THR A 355 5.10 6.56 23.14
N VAL A 356 4.58 6.91 21.96
CA VAL A 356 3.24 6.48 21.51
C VAL A 356 3.40 5.40 20.46
N SER A 357 2.73 4.26 20.67
CA SER A 357 2.74 3.11 19.76
C SER A 357 1.32 2.55 19.56
N ALA A 358 1.16 1.70 18.55
CA ALA A 358 -0.01 0.82 18.49
C ALA A 358 0.07 -0.20 19.63
N VAL A 359 -1.08 -0.68 20.09
CA VAL A 359 -1.13 -1.92 20.90
C VAL A 359 -0.57 -3.05 20.04
N SER A 360 0.28 -3.89 20.60
CA SER A 360 0.97 -4.96 19.86
C SER A 360 0.59 -6.32 20.40
N VAL A 361 0.78 -7.37 19.60
CA VAL A 361 0.60 -8.77 20.03
C VAL A 361 1.55 -9.17 21.15
N PHE A 362 2.58 -8.39 21.43
CA PHE A 362 3.58 -8.64 22.47
C PHE A 362 3.34 -7.82 23.75
N ASP A 363 2.31 -6.94 23.76
CA ASP A 363 1.89 -6.17 24.93
C ASP A 363 0.98 -7.03 25.90
#